data_0182f39b4700a764b5bbf69c3e2a7f4f
#
_entry.id   0182f39b4700a764b5bbf69c3e2a7f4f
#
_cell.length_a   1.000
_cell.length_b   1.000
_cell.length_c   1.000
_cell.angle_alpha   90.00
_cell.angle_beta   90.00
_cell.angle_gamma   90.00
#
_symmetry.space_group_name_H-M   'P 1'
#
loop_
_entity.id
_entity.type
_entity.pdbx_description
1 polymer ?
#
loop_
_entity_poly.entity_id
_entity_poly.type
_entity_poly.pdbx_seq_one_letter_code
_entity_poly.pdbx_strand_id
1 'polypeptide(L)'
;MELGLQGKVAVVTGASKGIGLAVTRALADEGVRVIAGARSTHGELEVVASRGTVHPVAVDLSTPDGPNALVARSAEYGGPDILVNNVGVVSLRLEGFERVTDEEWLASLNLNLMAAIRTTRAALPAMLKRGKGSIVTISSVNAFLPDPGIIDYCAAKAALTNFSKALSKEVGPKGIRMNTVSPGPVETALWLGPEGVAATVAKATGVDADTAREQVVAAQGGFATGRFTRPDEVADLVLLLASDRAGNVTGADFVIDGGLIKTL
;
A
#
# COMPACT_ATOMS: atom_id res chain seq x y z
N MET A 1 14.21 12.97 14.37
CA MET A 1 13.48 12.25 15.46
C MET A 1 13.92 10.79 15.39
N GLU A 2 14.39 10.25 16.48
CA GLU A 2 14.73 8.83 16.53
C GLU A 2 13.46 7.96 16.54
N LEU A 3 13.31 7.07 15.57
CA LEU A 3 12.12 6.24 15.39
C LEU A 3 12.22 4.86 16.09
N GLY A 4 13.43 4.45 16.50
CA GLY A 4 13.68 3.16 17.14
C GLY A 4 13.38 1.96 16.23
N LEU A 5 13.68 2.11 14.93
CA LEU A 5 13.41 1.08 13.92
C LEU A 5 14.63 0.19 13.64
N GLN A 6 15.84 0.65 13.98
CA GLN A 6 17.09 -0.08 13.71
C GLN A 6 17.04 -1.52 14.21
N GLY A 7 17.43 -2.45 13.37
CA GLY A 7 17.49 -3.88 13.68
C GLY A 7 16.17 -4.63 13.62
N LYS A 8 15.04 -3.94 13.43
CA LYS A 8 13.74 -4.58 13.21
C LYS A 8 13.68 -5.29 11.86
N VAL A 9 12.74 -6.20 11.71
CA VAL A 9 12.45 -6.93 10.48
C VAL A 9 11.11 -6.48 9.92
N ALA A 10 11.10 -6.04 8.66
CA ALA A 10 9.88 -5.66 7.97
C ALA A 10 9.59 -6.58 6.77
N VAL A 11 8.31 -6.86 6.52
CA VAL A 11 7.83 -7.44 5.27
C VAL A 11 7.06 -6.37 4.53
N VAL A 12 7.43 -6.09 3.28
CA VAL A 12 6.77 -5.10 2.41
C VAL A 12 6.24 -5.79 1.16
N THR A 13 4.94 -5.63 0.89
CA THR A 13 4.29 -6.17 -0.31
C THR A 13 4.26 -5.14 -1.43
N GLY A 14 4.48 -5.58 -2.69
CA GLY A 14 4.50 -4.67 -3.84
C GLY A 14 5.70 -3.70 -3.82
N ALA A 15 6.87 -4.20 -3.38
CA ALA A 15 8.06 -3.40 -3.05
C ALA A 15 8.87 -2.89 -4.26
N SER A 16 8.54 -3.29 -5.50
CA SER A 16 9.42 -3.02 -6.66
C SER A 16 9.27 -1.64 -7.28
N LYS A 17 8.23 -0.88 -6.95
CA LYS A 17 7.96 0.44 -7.54
C LYS A 17 7.04 1.30 -6.66
N GLY A 18 6.96 2.59 -6.99
CA GLY A 18 6.03 3.54 -6.37
C GLY A 18 6.14 3.60 -4.84
N ILE A 19 5.01 3.61 -4.17
CA ILE A 19 4.93 3.72 -2.70
C ILE A 19 5.69 2.57 -2.03
N GLY A 20 5.52 1.32 -2.49
CA GLY A 20 6.18 0.16 -1.88
C GLY A 20 7.70 0.22 -1.95
N LEU A 21 8.26 0.75 -3.04
CA LEU A 21 9.70 0.95 -3.18
C LEU A 21 10.20 2.10 -2.27
N ALA A 22 9.45 3.21 -2.20
CA ALA A 22 9.78 4.32 -1.31
C ALA A 22 9.78 3.87 0.16
N VAL A 23 8.77 3.11 0.59
CA VAL A 23 8.70 2.51 1.93
C VAL A 23 9.86 1.55 2.18
N THR A 24 10.20 0.70 1.19
CA THR A 24 11.31 -0.23 1.31
C THR A 24 12.64 0.51 1.53
N ARG A 25 12.87 1.57 0.76
CA ARG A 25 14.05 2.43 0.87
C ARG A 25 14.10 3.12 2.23
N ALA A 26 13.02 3.77 2.62
CA ALA A 26 12.93 4.51 3.88
C ALA A 26 13.15 3.61 5.10
N LEU A 27 12.56 2.41 5.12
CA LEU A 27 12.80 1.42 6.18
C LEU A 27 14.27 0.95 6.21
N ALA A 28 14.87 0.72 5.04
CA ALA A 28 16.27 0.31 4.96
C ALA A 28 17.23 1.42 5.44
N ASP A 29 16.94 2.68 5.13
CA ASP A 29 17.72 3.86 5.58
C ASP A 29 17.63 4.02 7.13
N GLU A 30 16.54 3.57 7.77
CA GLU A 30 16.38 3.49 9.23
C GLU A 30 17.02 2.21 9.85
N GLY A 31 17.79 1.44 9.09
CA GLY A 31 18.47 0.23 9.55
C GLY A 31 17.55 -0.98 9.77
N VAL A 32 16.36 -0.97 9.17
CA VAL A 32 15.43 -2.12 9.16
C VAL A 32 15.88 -3.14 8.13
N ARG A 33 15.81 -4.41 8.47
CA ARG A 33 15.94 -5.50 7.50
C ARG A 33 14.61 -5.71 6.79
N VAL A 34 14.58 -5.53 5.47
CA VAL A 34 13.35 -5.54 4.70
C VAL A 34 13.26 -6.76 3.79
N ILE A 35 12.24 -7.58 4.00
CA ILE A 35 11.85 -8.66 3.08
C ILE A 35 10.89 -8.04 2.06
N ALA A 36 11.37 -7.80 0.86
CA ALA A 36 10.71 -7.00 -0.17
C ALA A 36 10.05 -7.89 -1.24
N GLY A 37 8.73 -8.08 -1.14
CA GLY A 37 7.97 -8.94 -2.04
C GLY A 37 7.48 -8.23 -3.28
N ALA A 38 7.78 -8.79 -4.47
CA ALA A 38 7.29 -8.31 -5.76
C ALA A 38 7.33 -9.41 -6.81
N ARG A 39 6.56 -9.29 -7.91
CA ARG A 39 6.63 -10.23 -9.05
C ARG A 39 7.95 -10.15 -9.79
N SER A 40 8.52 -8.93 -9.90
CA SER A 40 9.86 -8.69 -10.45
C SER A 40 10.72 -8.02 -9.39
N THR A 41 11.93 -8.50 -9.21
CA THR A 41 12.91 -7.98 -8.25
C THR A 41 14.03 -7.19 -8.93
N HIS A 42 13.99 -7.07 -10.25
CA HIS A 42 14.96 -6.31 -11.05
C HIS A 42 14.68 -4.79 -11.03
N GLY A 43 15.65 -4.01 -11.52
CA GLY A 43 15.55 -2.56 -11.64
C GLY A 43 15.81 -1.85 -10.31
N GLU A 44 14.98 -0.88 -9.95
CA GLU A 44 15.22 -0.04 -8.77
C GLU A 44 15.27 -0.81 -7.45
N LEU A 45 14.49 -1.89 -7.31
CA LEU A 45 14.53 -2.73 -6.12
C LEU A 45 15.89 -3.43 -5.96
N GLU A 46 16.49 -3.88 -7.06
CA GLU A 46 17.81 -4.50 -7.05
C GLU A 46 18.89 -3.49 -6.61
N VAL A 47 18.80 -2.23 -7.07
CA VAL A 47 19.69 -1.15 -6.65
C VAL A 47 19.57 -0.88 -5.14
N VAL A 48 18.35 -0.87 -4.61
CA VAL A 48 18.15 -0.70 -3.16
C VAL A 48 18.70 -1.90 -2.39
N ALA A 49 18.50 -3.11 -2.91
CA ALA A 49 18.98 -4.35 -2.28
C ALA A 49 20.52 -4.44 -2.20
N SER A 50 21.25 -3.80 -3.13
CA SER A 50 22.72 -3.78 -3.09
C SER A 50 23.30 -3.17 -1.82
N ARG A 51 22.50 -2.43 -1.03
CA ARG A 51 22.89 -1.87 0.27
C ARG A 51 22.92 -2.91 1.42
N GLY A 52 22.49 -4.16 1.19
CA GLY A 52 22.64 -5.29 2.10
C GLY A 52 21.54 -5.48 3.16
N THR A 53 20.66 -4.51 3.35
CA THR A 53 19.56 -4.62 4.34
C THR A 53 18.22 -5.02 3.72
N VAL A 54 18.11 -5.00 2.40
CA VAL A 54 16.89 -5.37 1.65
C VAL A 54 17.07 -6.71 0.97
N HIS A 55 16.12 -7.61 1.16
CA HIS A 55 16.09 -8.97 0.62
C HIS A 55 14.89 -9.10 -0.34
N PRO A 56 15.11 -8.94 -1.66
CA PRO A 56 14.05 -9.10 -2.64
C PRO A 56 13.56 -10.55 -2.71
N VAL A 57 12.25 -10.72 -2.81
CA VAL A 57 11.59 -12.01 -2.97
C VAL A 57 10.67 -11.96 -4.17
N ALA A 58 10.97 -12.75 -5.21
CA ALA A 58 10.10 -12.91 -6.37
C ALA A 58 8.88 -13.73 -5.95
N VAL A 59 7.70 -13.11 -5.95
CA VAL A 59 6.47 -13.73 -5.46
C VAL A 59 5.22 -13.10 -6.08
N ASP A 60 4.25 -13.94 -6.43
CA ASP A 60 2.92 -13.50 -6.83
C ASP A 60 1.96 -13.56 -5.64
N LEU A 61 1.55 -12.39 -5.17
CA LEU A 61 0.66 -12.24 -4.01
C LEU A 61 -0.83 -12.43 -4.36
N SER A 62 -1.17 -12.61 -5.64
CA SER A 62 -2.52 -13.00 -6.05
C SER A 62 -2.80 -14.49 -5.80
N THR A 63 -1.76 -15.30 -5.67
CA THR A 63 -1.88 -16.74 -5.38
C THR A 63 -2.17 -16.99 -3.89
N PRO A 64 -2.83 -18.12 -3.54
CA PRO A 64 -3.07 -18.48 -2.14
C PRO A 64 -1.79 -18.61 -1.30
N ASP A 65 -0.70 -19.14 -1.90
CA ASP A 65 0.54 -19.48 -1.20
C ASP A 65 1.57 -18.34 -1.18
N GLY A 66 1.51 -17.42 -2.15
CA GLY A 66 2.49 -16.34 -2.28
C GLY A 66 2.68 -15.52 -1.00
N PRO A 67 1.62 -15.06 -0.33
CA PRO A 67 1.74 -14.35 0.94
C PRO A 67 2.47 -15.13 2.03
N ASN A 68 2.21 -16.44 2.17
CA ASN A 68 2.90 -17.30 3.12
C ASN A 68 4.39 -17.46 2.76
N ALA A 69 4.70 -17.67 1.48
CA ALA A 69 6.08 -17.79 1.00
C ALA A 69 6.89 -16.50 1.28
N LEU A 70 6.28 -15.33 1.07
CA LEU A 70 6.93 -14.06 1.37
C LEU A 70 7.24 -13.92 2.87
N VAL A 71 6.22 -14.10 3.71
CA VAL A 71 6.36 -13.92 5.15
C VAL A 71 7.33 -14.93 5.75
N ALA A 72 7.35 -16.18 5.26
CA ALA A 72 8.25 -17.23 5.71
C ALA A 72 9.73 -16.83 5.59
N ARG A 73 10.11 -16.01 4.59
CA ARG A 73 11.47 -15.49 4.44
C ARG A 73 11.94 -14.63 5.63
N SER A 74 11.03 -14.03 6.36
CA SER A 74 11.36 -13.25 7.55
C SER A 74 11.78 -14.11 8.75
N ALA A 75 11.45 -15.41 8.73
CA ALA A 75 11.79 -16.33 9.82
C ALA A 75 13.31 -16.48 10.02
N GLU A 76 14.11 -16.33 8.95
CA GLU A 76 15.58 -16.32 8.99
C GLU A 76 16.13 -15.22 9.93
N TYR A 77 15.31 -14.22 10.24
CA TYR A 77 15.65 -13.03 11.03
C TYR A 77 14.77 -12.90 12.30
N GLY A 78 14.09 -13.97 12.70
CA GLY A 78 13.22 -13.98 13.89
C GLY A 78 11.75 -13.62 13.62
N GLY A 79 11.35 -13.48 12.37
CA GLY A 79 9.99 -13.13 11.95
C GLY A 79 9.74 -11.62 11.90
N PRO A 80 8.61 -11.17 11.31
CA PRO A 80 8.37 -9.76 11.06
C PRO A 80 8.00 -8.99 12.34
N ASP A 81 8.63 -7.86 12.58
CA ASP A 81 8.20 -6.84 13.56
C ASP A 81 7.20 -5.89 12.92
N ILE A 82 7.36 -5.66 11.61
CA ILE A 82 6.59 -4.71 10.81
C ILE A 82 6.05 -5.45 9.58
N LEU A 83 4.77 -5.25 9.29
CA LEU A 83 4.17 -5.64 8.03
C LEU A 83 3.62 -4.41 7.32
N VAL A 84 4.01 -4.21 6.05
CA VAL A 84 3.44 -3.18 5.18
C VAL A 84 2.67 -3.84 4.05
N ASN A 85 1.33 -3.83 4.15
CA ASN A 85 0.43 -4.26 3.10
C ASN A 85 0.27 -3.11 2.09
N ASN A 86 1.06 -3.14 1.02
CA ASN A 86 1.03 -2.08 0.01
C ASN A 86 0.58 -2.58 -1.37
N VAL A 87 0.71 -3.87 -1.68
CA VAL A 87 0.33 -4.39 -3.00
C VAL A 87 -1.10 -3.97 -3.37
N GLY A 88 -1.27 -3.54 -4.61
CA GLY A 88 -2.56 -3.18 -5.17
C GLY A 88 -2.44 -2.85 -6.66
N VAL A 89 -3.58 -2.86 -7.34
CA VAL A 89 -3.72 -2.51 -8.75
C VAL A 89 -5.01 -1.76 -8.98
N VAL A 90 -4.98 -0.82 -9.90
CA VAL A 90 -6.16 -0.10 -10.40
C VAL A 90 -6.34 -0.47 -11.86
N SER A 91 -7.58 -0.78 -12.24
CA SER A 91 -8.01 -0.95 -13.64
C SER A 91 -9.13 0.05 -13.93
N LEU A 92 -8.95 0.88 -14.96
CA LEU A 92 -9.97 1.83 -15.36
C LEU A 92 -11.14 1.10 -16.03
N ARG A 93 -12.38 1.44 -15.63
CA ARG A 93 -13.64 0.86 -16.13
C ARG A 93 -14.36 1.86 -17.02
N LEU A 94 -13.71 2.27 -18.11
CA LEU A 94 -14.19 3.34 -19.00
C LEU A 94 -15.49 2.97 -19.74
N GLU A 95 -15.79 1.67 -19.89
CA GLU A 95 -17.01 1.17 -20.54
C GLU A 95 -18.21 1.08 -19.58
N GLY A 96 -18.01 1.43 -18.30
CA GLY A 96 -19.05 1.45 -17.27
C GLY A 96 -19.23 0.12 -16.53
N PHE A 97 -20.02 0.18 -15.45
CA PHE A 97 -20.24 -0.93 -14.52
C PHE A 97 -20.77 -2.21 -15.20
N GLU A 98 -21.69 -2.09 -16.15
CA GLU A 98 -22.32 -3.24 -16.81
C GLU A 98 -21.34 -4.11 -17.61
N ARG A 99 -20.15 -3.59 -17.91
CA ARG A 99 -19.10 -4.30 -18.65
C ARG A 99 -18.06 -4.98 -17.75
N VAL A 100 -18.08 -4.68 -16.45
CA VAL A 100 -17.13 -5.30 -15.51
C VAL A 100 -17.59 -6.70 -15.17
N THR A 101 -16.83 -7.71 -15.61
CA THR A 101 -17.17 -9.13 -15.40
C THR A 101 -16.91 -9.60 -13.98
N ASP A 102 -17.51 -10.73 -13.59
CA ASP A 102 -17.26 -11.36 -12.28
C ASP A 102 -15.78 -11.72 -12.09
N GLU A 103 -15.10 -12.16 -13.16
CA GLU A 103 -13.67 -12.49 -13.13
C GLU A 103 -12.83 -11.25 -12.84
N GLU A 104 -13.15 -10.10 -13.40
CA GLU A 104 -12.47 -8.83 -13.13
C GLU A 104 -12.72 -8.35 -11.70
N TRP A 105 -13.96 -8.49 -11.20
CA TRP A 105 -14.29 -8.23 -9.80
C TRP A 105 -13.46 -9.11 -8.86
N LEU A 106 -13.45 -10.42 -9.10
CA LEU A 106 -12.71 -11.37 -8.29
C LEU A 106 -11.20 -11.12 -8.34
N ALA A 107 -10.65 -10.79 -9.52
CA ALA A 107 -9.23 -10.45 -9.67
C ALA A 107 -8.86 -9.20 -8.87
N SER A 108 -9.69 -8.16 -8.94
CA SER A 108 -9.51 -6.91 -8.19
C SER A 108 -9.56 -7.16 -6.67
N LEU A 109 -10.61 -7.85 -6.19
CA LEU A 109 -10.74 -8.21 -4.77
C LEU A 109 -9.59 -9.10 -4.31
N ASN A 110 -9.15 -10.04 -5.13
CA ASN A 110 -8.08 -10.95 -4.79
C ASN A 110 -6.76 -10.21 -4.53
N LEU A 111 -6.38 -9.25 -5.37
CA LEU A 111 -5.12 -8.55 -5.23
C LEU A 111 -5.20 -7.35 -4.27
N ASN A 112 -6.31 -6.59 -4.28
CA ASN A 112 -6.43 -5.37 -3.47
C ASN A 112 -6.90 -5.63 -2.02
N LEU A 113 -7.51 -6.80 -1.74
CA LEU A 113 -8.02 -7.16 -0.42
C LEU A 113 -7.42 -8.47 0.08
N MET A 114 -7.61 -9.58 -0.65
CA MET A 114 -7.24 -10.91 -0.15
C MET A 114 -5.73 -11.09 0.02
N ALA A 115 -4.91 -10.44 -0.82
CA ALA A 115 -3.45 -10.44 -0.65
C ALA A 115 -3.06 -9.89 0.73
N ALA A 116 -3.62 -8.75 1.14
CA ALA A 116 -3.36 -8.15 2.45
C ALA A 116 -3.88 -9.03 3.60
N ILE A 117 -5.09 -9.61 3.48
CA ILE A 117 -5.64 -10.54 4.47
C ILE A 117 -4.73 -11.75 4.65
N ARG A 118 -4.29 -12.38 3.55
CA ARG A 118 -3.41 -13.56 3.59
C ARG A 118 -2.05 -13.23 4.16
N THR A 119 -1.44 -12.10 3.77
CA THR A 119 -0.13 -11.68 4.28
C THR A 119 -0.20 -11.36 5.78
N THR A 120 -1.26 -10.68 6.21
CA THR A 120 -1.51 -10.39 7.62
C THR A 120 -1.69 -11.69 8.42
N ARG A 121 -2.49 -12.64 7.92
CA ARG A 121 -2.69 -13.95 8.55
C ARG A 121 -1.37 -14.72 8.69
N ALA A 122 -0.49 -14.63 7.71
CA ALA A 122 0.82 -15.29 7.75
C ALA A 122 1.77 -14.62 8.76
N ALA A 123 1.76 -13.28 8.88
CA ALA A 123 2.67 -12.54 9.75
C ALA A 123 2.24 -12.58 11.23
N LEU A 124 0.94 -12.60 11.47
CA LEU A 124 0.33 -12.43 12.80
C LEU A 124 0.82 -13.44 13.85
N PRO A 125 0.99 -14.75 13.59
CA PRO A 125 1.45 -15.71 14.60
C PRO A 125 2.80 -15.36 15.22
N ALA A 126 3.76 -14.90 14.43
CA ALA A 126 5.07 -14.48 14.93
C ALA A 126 4.98 -13.21 15.80
N MET A 127 4.16 -12.24 15.40
CA MET A 127 3.91 -11.02 16.17
C MET A 127 3.20 -11.34 17.49
N LEU A 128 2.17 -12.19 17.46
CA LEU A 128 1.44 -12.62 18.66
C LEU A 128 2.34 -13.35 19.66
N LYS A 129 3.23 -14.23 19.18
CA LYS A 129 4.20 -14.92 20.03
C LYS A 129 5.12 -13.96 20.77
N ARG A 130 5.49 -12.83 20.15
CA ARG A 130 6.32 -11.78 20.77
C ARG A 130 5.52 -10.79 21.63
N GLY A 131 4.19 -10.73 21.46
CA GLY A 131 3.35 -9.71 22.10
C GLY A 131 3.62 -8.30 21.57
N LYS A 132 4.21 -8.16 20.38
CA LYS A 132 4.56 -6.87 19.78
C LYS A 132 4.59 -6.97 18.26
N GLY A 133 4.04 -5.96 17.56
CA GLY A 133 4.08 -5.84 16.11
C GLY A 133 3.39 -4.57 15.62
N SER A 134 3.75 -4.13 14.42
CA SER A 134 3.07 -3.04 13.73
C SER A 134 2.69 -3.44 12.32
N ILE A 135 1.41 -3.29 11.98
CA ILE A 135 0.88 -3.54 10.65
C ILE A 135 0.40 -2.20 10.08
N VAL A 136 0.96 -1.80 8.94
CA VAL A 136 0.55 -0.61 8.21
C VAL A 136 0.00 -1.04 6.86
N THR A 137 -1.23 -0.66 6.57
CA THR A 137 -1.92 -1.03 5.34
C THR A 137 -2.12 0.20 4.47
N ILE A 138 -1.63 0.16 3.24
CA ILE A 138 -1.87 1.21 2.24
C ILE A 138 -3.27 1.00 1.64
N SER A 139 -4.21 1.81 2.10
CA SER A 139 -5.57 1.89 1.56
C SER A 139 -5.64 2.90 0.42
N SER A 140 -6.65 3.74 0.38
CA SER A 140 -6.85 4.82 -0.58
C SER A 140 -7.95 5.75 -0.10
N VAL A 141 -7.90 7.02 -0.50
CA VAL A 141 -9.07 7.93 -0.38
C VAL A 141 -10.32 7.35 -1.06
N ASN A 142 -10.14 6.50 -2.07
CA ASN A 142 -11.25 5.84 -2.77
C ASN A 142 -12.00 4.80 -1.90
N ALA A 143 -11.54 4.52 -0.68
CA ALA A 143 -12.31 3.76 0.29
C ALA A 143 -13.55 4.53 0.80
N PHE A 144 -13.54 5.86 0.74
CA PHE A 144 -14.61 6.75 1.22
C PHE A 144 -14.94 7.92 0.28
N LEU A 145 -14.13 8.15 -0.77
CA LEU A 145 -14.42 9.00 -1.93
C LEU A 145 -14.45 8.11 -3.19
N PRO A 146 -15.52 7.31 -3.41
CA PRO A 146 -15.55 6.36 -4.50
C PRO A 146 -15.64 7.03 -5.86
N ASP A 147 -14.93 6.48 -6.85
CA ASP A 147 -14.92 6.90 -8.23
C ASP A 147 -15.57 5.81 -9.10
N PRO A 148 -16.60 6.11 -9.90
CA PRO A 148 -17.27 5.13 -10.75
C PRO A 148 -16.34 4.51 -11.81
N GLY A 149 -15.28 5.22 -12.22
CA GLY A 149 -14.29 4.71 -13.18
C GLY A 149 -13.38 3.61 -12.63
N ILE A 150 -13.44 3.29 -11.33
CA ILE A 150 -12.64 2.27 -10.65
C ILE A 150 -13.45 1.58 -9.54
N ILE A 151 -14.70 1.25 -9.83
CA ILE A 151 -15.70 0.83 -8.83
C ILE A 151 -15.29 -0.41 -8.03
N ASP A 152 -14.69 -1.41 -8.65
CA ASP A 152 -14.20 -2.63 -8.04
C ASP A 152 -13.01 -2.37 -7.10
N TYR A 153 -12.12 -1.46 -7.48
CA TYR A 153 -11.03 -1.00 -6.63
C TYR A 153 -11.55 -0.25 -5.39
N CYS A 154 -12.51 0.65 -5.56
CA CYS A 154 -13.13 1.39 -4.46
C CYS A 154 -13.75 0.43 -3.42
N ALA A 155 -14.53 -0.55 -3.89
CA ALA A 155 -15.12 -1.57 -3.04
C ALA A 155 -14.06 -2.38 -2.27
N ALA A 156 -12.98 -2.80 -2.96
CA ALA A 156 -11.88 -3.52 -2.34
C ALA A 156 -11.16 -2.70 -1.27
N LYS A 157 -10.91 -1.40 -1.51
CA LYS A 157 -10.22 -0.51 -0.56
C LYS A 157 -11.11 -0.15 0.64
N ALA A 158 -12.41 0.03 0.44
CA ALA A 158 -13.37 0.18 1.54
C ALA A 158 -13.39 -1.07 2.45
N ALA A 159 -13.46 -2.26 1.84
CA ALA A 159 -13.39 -3.52 2.57
C ALA A 159 -12.05 -3.69 3.32
N LEU A 160 -10.92 -3.31 2.70
CA LEU A 160 -9.59 -3.38 3.30
C LEU A 160 -9.45 -2.45 4.51
N THR A 161 -9.97 -1.22 4.42
CA THR A 161 -9.96 -0.25 5.54
C THR A 161 -10.81 -0.76 6.69
N ASN A 162 -12.01 -1.29 6.41
CA ASN A 162 -12.89 -1.86 7.43
C ASN A 162 -12.28 -3.11 8.08
N PHE A 163 -11.70 -4.02 7.29
CA PHE A 163 -10.95 -5.19 7.79
C PHE A 163 -9.83 -4.76 8.74
N SER A 164 -9.04 -3.76 8.36
CA SER A 164 -7.93 -3.24 9.17
C SER A 164 -8.44 -2.68 10.51
N LYS A 165 -9.55 -1.94 10.48
CA LYS A 165 -10.20 -1.43 11.70
C LYS A 165 -10.74 -2.53 12.60
N ALA A 166 -11.39 -3.54 12.03
CA ALA A 166 -11.93 -4.66 12.80
C ALA A 166 -10.81 -5.47 13.48
N LEU A 167 -9.78 -5.83 12.71
CA LEU A 167 -8.66 -6.61 13.24
C LEU A 167 -7.84 -5.85 14.29
N SER A 168 -7.69 -4.52 14.17
CA SER A 168 -6.99 -3.71 15.16
C SER A 168 -7.57 -3.85 16.57
N LYS A 169 -8.89 -4.03 16.69
CA LYS A 169 -9.58 -4.22 17.98
C LYS A 169 -9.30 -5.61 18.58
N GLU A 170 -9.16 -6.63 17.73
CA GLU A 170 -8.87 -7.99 18.16
C GLU A 170 -7.42 -8.14 18.63
N VAL A 171 -6.47 -7.53 17.90
CA VAL A 171 -5.04 -7.75 18.14
C VAL A 171 -4.40 -6.68 19.03
N GLY A 172 -5.05 -5.52 19.19
CA GLY A 172 -4.58 -4.42 20.04
C GLY A 172 -4.31 -4.86 21.49
N PRO A 173 -5.23 -5.56 22.17
CA PRO A 173 -5.00 -6.09 23.51
C PRO A 173 -3.84 -7.09 23.61
N LYS A 174 -3.37 -7.62 22.47
CA LYS A 174 -2.28 -8.56 22.33
C LYS A 174 -0.95 -7.90 21.96
N GLY A 175 -0.88 -6.55 21.99
CA GLY A 175 0.32 -5.77 21.73
C GLY A 175 0.61 -5.52 20.24
N ILE A 176 -0.32 -5.81 19.32
CA ILE A 176 -0.13 -5.56 17.89
C ILE A 176 -0.97 -4.35 17.47
N ARG A 177 -0.31 -3.36 16.88
CA ARG A 177 -0.98 -2.19 16.29
C ARG A 177 -1.27 -2.43 14.82
N MET A 178 -2.40 -1.95 14.34
CA MET A 178 -2.77 -1.98 12.93
C MET A 178 -3.42 -0.68 12.53
N ASN A 179 -2.82 0.00 11.55
CA ASN A 179 -3.29 1.28 11.04
C ASN A 179 -3.34 1.28 9.51
N THR A 180 -4.09 2.21 8.95
CA THR A 180 -4.14 2.44 7.50
C THR A 180 -3.57 3.81 7.16
N VAL A 181 -2.97 3.89 5.98
CA VAL A 181 -2.65 5.13 5.30
C VAL A 181 -3.49 5.15 4.03
N SER A 182 -4.24 6.23 3.83
CA SER A 182 -5.14 6.41 2.69
C SER A 182 -4.64 7.55 1.79
N PRO A 183 -3.76 7.25 0.83
CA PRO A 183 -3.29 8.28 -0.10
C PRO A 183 -4.39 8.69 -1.09
N GLY A 184 -4.36 9.98 -1.48
CA GLY A 184 -4.92 10.45 -2.73
C GLY A 184 -4.04 10.07 -3.94
N PRO A 185 -4.12 10.80 -5.05
CA PRO A 185 -3.21 10.64 -6.16
C PRO A 185 -1.75 10.86 -5.77
N VAL A 186 -0.89 9.88 -6.07
CA VAL A 186 0.54 9.87 -5.75
C VAL A 186 1.37 9.89 -7.02
N GLU A 187 2.47 10.63 -7.06
CA GLU A 187 3.43 10.72 -8.17
C GLU A 187 4.13 9.38 -8.41
N THR A 188 3.44 8.45 -9.06
CA THR A 188 3.95 7.12 -9.39
C THR A 188 3.67 6.79 -10.85
N ALA A 189 4.28 5.72 -11.36
CA ALA A 189 3.99 5.23 -12.69
C ALA A 189 2.51 4.83 -12.89
N LEU A 190 1.77 4.55 -11.81
CA LEU A 190 0.33 4.32 -11.87
C LEU A 190 -0.43 5.55 -12.39
N TRP A 191 -0.01 6.75 -11.98
CA TRP A 191 -0.62 8.00 -12.43
C TRP A 191 0.07 8.60 -13.65
N LEU A 192 1.41 8.66 -13.65
CA LEU A 192 2.23 9.44 -14.56
C LEU A 192 3.00 8.60 -15.59
N GLY A 193 2.93 7.27 -15.49
CA GLY A 193 3.61 6.36 -16.42
C GLY A 193 2.92 6.33 -17.80
N PRO A 194 3.60 5.80 -18.82
CA PRO A 194 3.09 5.75 -20.20
C PRO A 194 1.82 4.91 -20.35
N GLU A 195 1.53 4.02 -19.40
CA GLU A 195 0.30 3.23 -19.29
C GLU A 195 -0.48 3.59 -18.02
N GLY A 196 -0.20 4.74 -17.43
CA GLY A 196 -0.84 5.22 -16.21
C GLY A 196 -2.23 5.78 -16.44
N VAL A 197 -2.87 6.20 -15.35
CA VAL A 197 -4.24 6.75 -15.36
C VAL A 197 -4.33 7.95 -16.35
N ALA A 198 -3.42 8.91 -16.24
CA ALA A 198 -3.41 10.10 -17.09
C ALA A 198 -3.29 9.74 -18.57
N ALA A 199 -2.35 8.86 -18.94
CA ALA A 199 -2.16 8.44 -20.32
C ALA A 199 -3.36 7.65 -20.87
N THR A 200 -3.98 6.82 -20.03
CA THR A 200 -5.18 6.04 -20.44
C THR A 200 -6.38 6.95 -20.69
N VAL A 201 -6.63 7.93 -19.80
CA VAL A 201 -7.70 8.91 -19.97
C VAL A 201 -7.42 9.81 -21.18
N ALA A 202 -6.20 10.29 -21.37
CA ALA A 202 -5.77 11.08 -22.52
C ALA A 202 -6.10 10.38 -23.84
N LYS A 203 -5.76 9.10 -23.94
CA LYS A 203 -6.05 8.27 -25.13
C LYS A 203 -7.55 8.12 -25.38
N ALA A 204 -8.35 7.95 -24.31
CA ALA A 204 -9.79 7.78 -24.43
C ALA A 204 -10.52 9.09 -24.80
N THR A 205 -10.02 10.24 -24.35
CA THR A 205 -10.67 11.55 -24.53
C THR A 205 -10.07 12.39 -25.66
N GLY A 206 -8.91 11.98 -26.20
CA GLY A 206 -8.24 12.70 -27.30
C GLY A 206 -7.49 13.96 -26.85
N VAL A 207 -7.20 14.14 -25.56
CA VAL A 207 -6.40 15.23 -25.01
C VAL A 207 -4.97 14.75 -24.70
N ASP A 208 -4.04 15.65 -24.37
CA ASP A 208 -2.72 15.28 -23.88
C ASP A 208 -2.78 14.77 -22.42
N ALA A 209 -1.72 14.08 -21.98
CA ALA A 209 -1.69 13.43 -20.66
C ALA A 209 -1.73 14.43 -19.49
N ASP A 210 -1.16 15.63 -19.66
CA ASP A 210 -1.17 16.66 -18.61
C ASP A 210 -2.59 17.24 -18.46
N THR A 211 -3.25 17.54 -19.55
CA THR A 211 -4.65 17.97 -19.56
C THR A 211 -5.56 16.89 -18.97
N ALA A 212 -5.38 15.63 -19.34
CA ALA A 212 -6.15 14.52 -18.77
C ALA A 212 -5.95 14.40 -17.25
N ARG A 213 -4.71 14.52 -16.79
CA ARG A 213 -4.37 14.51 -15.36
C ARG A 213 -5.09 15.61 -14.59
N GLU A 214 -5.03 16.84 -15.11
CA GLU A 214 -5.69 18.00 -14.50
C GLU A 214 -7.20 17.83 -14.46
N GLN A 215 -7.81 17.33 -15.53
CA GLN A 215 -9.25 17.09 -15.59
C GLN A 215 -9.71 16.04 -14.58
N VAL A 216 -8.99 14.91 -14.45
CA VAL A 216 -9.34 13.86 -13.48
C VAL A 216 -9.24 14.37 -12.06
N VAL A 217 -8.19 15.12 -11.73
CA VAL A 217 -8.02 15.71 -10.40
C VAL A 217 -9.07 16.78 -10.11
N ALA A 218 -9.36 17.65 -11.08
CA ALA A 218 -10.38 18.69 -10.97
C ALA A 218 -11.79 18.12 -10.77
N ALA A 219 -12.12 17.03 -11.46
CA ALA A 219 -13.39 16.32 -11.30
C ALA A 219 -13.61 15.78 -9.88
N GLN A 220 -12.53 15.48 -9.15
CA GLN A 220 -12.58 15.05 -7.74
C GLN A 220 -12.50 16.24 -6.74
N GLY A 221 -12.46 17.47 -7.20
CA GLY A 221 -12.44 18.68 -6.36
C GLY A 221 -11.08 19.35 -6.24
N GLY A 222 -10.03 18.86 -6.89
CA GLY A 222 -8.68 19.43 -6.92
C GLY A 222 -7.92 19.30 -5.60
N PHE A 223 -6.61 19.52 -5.66
CA PHE A 223 -5.75 19.52 -4.48
C PHE A 223 -5.70 20.90 -3.81
N ALA A 224 -5.89 20.96 -2.50
CA ALA A 224 -5.66 22.22 -1.74
C ALA A 224 -4.18 22.62 -1.76
N THR A 225 -3.26 21.64 -1.78
CA THR A 225 -1.81 21.88 -1.87
C THR A 225 -1.31 22.16 -3.29
N GLY A 226 -2.17 22.05 -4.31
CA GLY A 226 -1.84 22.28 -5.72
C GLY A 226 -0.94 21.19 -6.37
N ARG A 227 -0.68 20.07 -5.71
CA ARG A 227 0.20 19.01 -6.23
C ARG A 227 -0.20 17.62 -5.78
N PHE A 228 0.31 16.63 -6.51
CA PHE A 228 0.28 15.24 -6.09
C PHE A 228 1.10 15.00 -4.82
N THR A 229 0.72 14.01 -4.04
CA THR A 229 1.54 13.46 -2.96
C THR A 229 2.74 12.73 -3.55
N ARG A 230 3.94 12.90 -2.96
CA ARG A 230 5.11 12.12 -3.36
C ARG A 230 5.13 10.77 -2.64
N PRO A 231 5.69 9.71 -3.26
CA PRO A 231 5.84 8.40 -2.61
C PRO A 231 6.58 8.46 -1.28
N ASP A 232 7.58 9.34 -1.16
CA ASP A 232 8.39 9.50 0.06
C ASP A 232 7.55 10.07 1.21
N GLU A 233 6.60 10.98 0.94
CA GLU A 233 5.69 11.51 1.96
C GLU A 233 4.75 10.43 2.53
N VAL A 234 4.35 9.47 1.70
CA VAL A 234 3.61 8.29 2.17
C VAL A 234 4.51 7.38 3.01
N ALA A 235 5.77 7.20 2.59
CA ALA A 235 6.74 6.40 3.33
C ALA A 235 7.03 6.98 4.72
N ASP A 236 7.13 8.29 4.88
CA ASP A 236 7.33 8.96 6.16
C ASP A 236 6.21 8.65 7.17
N LEU A 237 4.95 8.64 6.72
CA LEU A 237 3.83 8.21 7.56
C LEU A 237 3.93 6.73 7.94
N VAL A 238 4.34 5.88 7.01
CA VAL A 238 4.55 4.45 7.27
C VAL A 238 5.64 4.26 8.32
N LEU A 239 6.77 4.97 8.23
CA LEU A 239 7.85 4.94 9.22
C LEU A 239 7.34 5.34 10.61
N LEU A 240 6.61 6.44 10.71
CA LEU A 240 6.03 6.91 11.97
C LEU A 240 5.11 5.84 12.58
N LEU A 241 4.19 5.27 11.79
CA LEU A 241 3.24 4.26 12.25
C LEU A 241 3.90 2.92 12.58
N ALA A 242 5.00 2.58 11.92
CA ALA A 242 5.81 1.40 12.21
C ALA A 242 6.64 1.56 13.51
N SER A 243 6.94 2.80 13.88
CA SER A 243 7.81 3.15 14.99
C SER A 243 7.13 3.00 16.36
N ASP A 244 7.94 2.94 17.41
CA ASP A 244 7.46 2.94 18.79
C ASP A 244 6.92 4.34 19.21
N ARG A 245 7.16 5.40 18.41
CA ARG A 245 6.62 6.75 18.63
C ARG A 245 5.10 6.80 18.48
N ALA A 246 4.54 5.94 17.62
CA ALA A 246 3.10 5.78 17.46
C ALA A 246 2.52 4.67 18.36
N GLY A 247 3.11 4.42 19.54
CA GLY A 247 2.79 3.30 20.42
C GLY A 247 1.32 3.22 20.86
N ASN A 248 0.61 4.35 20.95
CA ASN A 248 -0.82 4.37 21.30
C ASN A 248 -1.74 4.62 20.10
N VAL A 249 -1.22 4.48 18.85
CA VAL A 249 -2.00 4.64 17.63
C VAL A 249 -2.31 3.26 17.07
N THR A 250 -3.58 2.87 17.11
CA THR A 250 -4.08 1.63 16.48
C THR A 250 -5.51 1.82 16.00
N GLY A 251 -5.85 1.21 14.86
CA GLY A 251 -7.16 1.32 14.22
C GLY A 251 -7.45 2.71 13.65
N ALA A 252 -6.45 3.54 13.47
CA ALA A 252 -6.56 4.84 12.82
C ALA A 252 -6.34 4.74 11.31
N ASP A 253 -6.97 5.66 10.57
CA ASP A 253 -6.73 5.89 9.16
C ASP A 253 -6.09 7.28 8.97
N PHE A 254 -4.98 7.32 8.22
CA PHE A 254 -4.22 8.54 7.98
C PHE A 254 -4.36 8.94 6.51
N VAL A 255 -5.15 9.96 6.25
CA VAL A 255 -5.32 10.52 4.92
C VAL A 255 -4.12 11.38 4.56
N ILE A 256 -3.59 11.16 3.34
CA ILE A 256 -2.55 11.99 2.73
C ILE A 256 -2.91 12.21 1.26
N ASP A 257 -3.62 13.29 0.98
CA ASP A 257 -4.28 13.52 -0.31
C ASP A 257 -4.12 14.95 -0.85
N GLY A 258 -3.32 15.77 -0.21
CA GLY A 258 -3.15 17.17 -0.58
C GLY A 258 -4.42 18.01 -0.37
N GLY A 259 -5.35 17.56 0.48
CA GLY A 259 -6.63 18.20 0.71
C GLY A 259 -7.64 17.99 -0.41
N LEU A 260 -7.56 16.83 -1.09
CA LEU A 260 -8.53 16.42 -2.11
C LEU A 260 -9.91 16.22 -1.50
N ILE A 261 -9.99 15.53 -0.36
CA ILE A 261 -11.23 15.37 0.41
C ILE A 261 -11.54 16.65 1.15
N LYS A 262 -12.75 17.16 0.97
CA LYS A 262 -13.20 18.45 1.52
C LYS A 262 -14.04 18.30 2.79
N THR A 263 -14.35 17.10 3.21
CA THR A 263 -15.18 16.79 4.40
C THR A 263 -14.34 16.11 5.47
N LEU A 264 -14.81 16.23 6.72
CA LEU A 264 -14.26 15.54 7.89
C LEU A 264 -14.80 14.10 7.95
#